data_1739d0e1e03e2dc1086d82daddbcf9c8
#
_entry.id   1739d0e1e03e2dc1086d82daddbcf9c8
#
_cell.length_a   1.000
_cell.length_b   1.000
_cell.length_c   1.000
_cell.angle_alpha   90.00
_cell.angle_beta   90.00
_cell.angle_gamma   90.00
#
_symmetry.space_group_name_H-M   'P 1'
#
loop_
_entity.id
_entity.type
_entity.pdbx_description
1 polymer ?
#
loop_
_entity_poly.entity_id
_entity_poly.type
_entity_poly.pdbx_seq_one_letter_code
_entity_poly.pdbx_strand_id
1 'polypeptide(L)'
;MKHHIRVAAEKEEQEFYSGRAPLDWLRALQAIGTDANKPFLELTPYLIAIFQERHHYDENNTRIKHYYASESVGLATGFLISAIHN
;
A
#
# COMPACT_ATOMS: atom_id res chain seq x y z
N MET A 1 9.66 -6.70 13.29
CA MET A 1 8.51 -6.60 12.36
C MET A 1 8.68 -5.50 11.32
N LYS A 2 8.92 -4.26 11.74
CA LYS A 2 9.10 -3.12 10.80
C LYS A 2 10.23 -3.33 9.80
N HIS A 3 11.35 -3.91 10.23
CA HIS A 3 12.47 -4.21 9.35
C HIS A 3 12.05 -5.18 8.24
N HIS A 4 11.31 -6.22 8.58
CA HIS A 4 10.83 -7.20 7.62
C HIS A 4 9.85 -6.58 6.61
N ILE A 5 8.99 -5.67 7.07
CA ILE A 5 8.07 -4.93 6.21
C ILE A 5 8.87 -4.05 5.24
N ARG A 6 9.88 -3.34 5.73
CA ARG A 6 10.74 -2.50 4.90
C ARG A 6 11.46 -3.32 3.82
N VAL A 7 12.07 -4.45 4.20
CA VAL A 7 12.78 -5.31 3.24
C VAL A 7 11.85 -5.80 2.13
N ALA A 8 10.66 -6.26 2.51
CA ALA A 8 9.67 -6.73 1.53
C ALA A 8 9.19 -5.60 0.61
N ALA A 9 8.92 -4.42 1.17
CA ALA A 9 8.48 -3.27 0.40
C ALA A 9 9.55 -2.77 -0.56
N GLU A 10 10.80 -2.68 -0.10
CA GLU A 10 11.91 -2.23 -0.95
C GLU A 10 12.20 -3.22 -2.08
N LYS A 11 12.07 -4.51 -1.83
CA LYS A 11 12.22 -5.53 -2.87
C LYS A 11 11.18 -5.34 -3.98
N GLU A 12 9.93 -5.15 -3.61
CA GLU A 12 8.85 -4.91 -4.57
C GLU A 12 9.07 -3.61 -5.35
N GLU A 13 9.50 -2.56 -4.67
CA GLU A 13 9.79 -1.27 -5.29
C GLU A 13 10.99 -1.36 -6.24
N GLN A 14 12.01 -2.11 -5.90
CA GLN A 14 13.17 -2.30 -6.78
C GLN A 14 12.77 -2.97 -8.08
N GLU A 15 11.89 -3.97 -8.03
CA GLU A 15 11.35 -4.62 -9.23
C GLU A 15 10.56 -3.64 -10.09
N PHE A 16 9.77 -2.78 -9.45
CA PHE A 16 8.99 -1.74 -10.14
C PHE A 16 9.91 -0.73 -10.83
N TYR A 17 10.89 -0.16 -10.11
CA TYR A 17 11.78 0.87 -10.66
C TYR A 17 12.75 0.33 -11.71
N SER A 18 13.13 -0.94 -11.63
CA SER A 18 14.11 -1.52 -12.56
C SER A 18 13.52 -2.09 -13.84
N GLY A 19 12.21 -2.39 -13.88
CA GLY A 19 11.66 -3.07 -15.04
C GLY A 19 10.20 -2.78 -15.39
N ARG A 20 9.32 -2.61 -14.40
CA ARG A 20 7.89 -2.49 -14.65
C ARG A 20 7.42 -1.07 -14.92
N ALA A 21 8.09 -0.07 -14.39
CA ALA A 21 7.65 1.31 -14.51
C ALA A 21 8.02 1.89 -15.88
N PRO A 22 7.08 2.57 -16.57
CA PRO A 22 7.39 3.34 -17.75
C PRO A 22 8.39 4.47 -17.45
N LEU A 23 9.20 4.83 -18.44
CA LEU A 23 10.23 5.88 -18.27
C LEU A 23 9.63 7.21 -17.80
N ASP A 24 8.47 7.59 -18.33
CA ASP A 24 7.79 8.83 -17.93
C ASP A 24 7.42 8.84 -16.46
N TRP A 25 6.99 7.70 -15.94
CA TRP A 25 6.67 7.55 -14.52
C TRP A 25 7.92 7.68 -13.66
N LEU A 26 9.03 7.07 -14.09
CA LEU A 26 10.29 7.17 -13.36
C LEU A 26 10.77 8.62 -13.24
N ARG A 27 10.65 9.40 -14.33
CA ARG A 27 11.00 10.81 -14.32
C ARG A 27 10.12 11.64 -13.38
N ALA A 28 8.81 11.39 -13.41
CA ALA A 28 7.86 12.07 -12.53
C ALA A 28 8.14 11.75 -11.06
N LEU A 29 8.41 10.49 -10.74
CA LEU A 29 8.72 10.06 -9.36
C LEU A 29 10.04 10.64 -8.88
N GLN A 30 11.05 10.71 -9.76
CA GLN A 30 12.33 11.32 -9.42
C GLN A 30 12.17 12.81 -9.05
N ALA A 31 11.30 13.51 -9.75
CA ALA A 31 11.05 14.93 -9.50
C ALA A 31 10.51 15.20 -8.08
N ILE A 32 9.75 14.26 -7.51
CA ILE A 32 9.22 14.36 -6.14
C ILE A 32 10.09 13.64 -5.11
N GLY A 33 11.24 13.10 -5.52
CA GLY A 33 12.18 12.47 -4.60
C GLY A 33 11.79 11.07 -4.14
N THR A 34 10.91 10.40 -4.86
CA THR A 34 10.46 9.05 -4.52
C THR A 34 11.32 8.00 -5.19
N ASP A 35 11.80 7.03 -4.44
CA ASP A 35 12.63 5.92 -4.93
C ASP A 35 12.28 4.60 -4.21
N ALA A 36 13.09 3.56 -4.45
CA ALA A 36 12.88 2.24 -3.86
C ALA A 36 13.20 2.18 -2.37
N ASN A 37 13.95 3.14 -1.84
CA ASN A 37 14.34 3.15 -0.43
C ASN A 37 13.22 3.65 0.45
N LYS A 38 12.87 2.87 1.47
CA LYS A 38 11.74 3.15 2.38
C LYS A 38 12.18 3.14 3.85
N PRO A 39 13.18 3.96 4.25
CA PRO A 39 13.67 3.95 5.63
C PRO A 39 12.60 4.36 6.65
N PHE A 40 11.63 5.18 6.25
CA PHE A 40 10.56 5.61 7.15
C PHE A 40 9.74 4.44 7.70
N LEU A 41 9.70 3.29 7.01
CA LEU A 41 8.98 2.10 7.49
C LEU A 41 9.58 1.51 8.76
N GLU A 42 10.89 1.71 8.98
CA GLU A 42 11.54 1.31 10.24
C GLU A 42 11.57 2.44 11.27
N LEU A 43 11.76 3.68 10.80
CA LEU A 43 12.01 4.83 11.67
C LEU A 43 10.75 5.37 12.33
N THR A 44 9.57 5.16 11.75
CA THR A 44 8.33 5.63 12.36
C THR A 44 8.03 4.87 13.67
N PRO A 45 7.45 5.54 14.67
CA PRO A 45 7.08 4.86 15.92
C PRO A 45 6.06 3.74 15.72
N TYR A 46 5.07 3.98 14.85
CA TYR A 46 3.98 3.05 14.59
C TYR A 46 3.69 2.93 13.09
N LEU A 47 3.27 1.74 12.69
CA LEU A 47 2.73 1.48 11.36
C LEU A 47 1.31 0.96 11.51
N ILE A 48 0.42 1.43 10.63
CA ILE A 48 -0.95 0.95 10.56
C ILE A 48 -1.12 0.24 9.23
N ALA A 49 -1.38 -1.07 9.28
CA ALA A 49 -1.64 -1.86 8.09
C ALA A 49 -3.14 -1.88 7.80
N ILE A 50 -3.51 -1.54 6.58
CA ILE A 50 -4.90 -1.48 6.15
C ILE A 50 -5.10 -2.57 5.10
N PHE A 51 -6.05 -3.48 5.38
CA PHE A 51 -6.33 -4.59 4.50
C PHE A 51 -7.72 -4.44 3.87
N GLN A 52 -7.80 -4.83 2.63
CA GLN A 52 -9.03 -4.83 1.87
C GLN A 52 -9.53 -6.27 1.71
N GLU A 53 -10.74 -6.53 2.14
CA GLU A 53 -11.41 -7.81 1.88
C GLU A 53 -12.08 -7.73 0.51
N ARG A 54 -11.60 -8.52 -0.43
CA ARG A 54 -12.13 -8.54 -1.80
C ARG A 54 -13.33 -9.46 -1.95
N HIS A 55 -13.39 -10.48 -1.12
CA HIS A 55 -14.45 -11.49 -1.15
C HIS A 55 -14.52 -12.20 0.19
N HIS A 56 -15.63 -12.87 0.44
CA HIS A 56 -15.76 -13.77 1.58
C HIS A 56 -16.47 -15.06 1.14
N TYR A 57 -16.43 -16.07 1.99
CA TYR A 57 -17.13 -17.33 1.76
C TYR A 57 -18.36 -17.40 2.67
N ASP A 58 -19.52 -17.74 2.07
CA ASP A 58 -20.76 -17.89 2.83
C ASP A 58 -20.82 -19.25 3.57
N GLU A 59 -21.95 -19.52 4.22
CA GLU A 59 -22.16 -20.77 4.97
C GLU A 59 -22.02 -22.02 4.09
N ASN A 60 -22.30 -21.90 2.80
CA ASN A 60 -22.18 -22.97 1.83
C ASN A 60 -20.80 -23.02 1.17
N ASN A 61 -19.83 -22.27 1.69
CA ASN A 61 -18.48 -22.15 1.14
C ASN A 61 -18.47 -21.59 -0.29
N THR A 62 -19.46 -20.77 -0.63
CA THR A 62 -19.56 -20.08 -1.93
C THR A 62 -18.84 -18.74 -1.82
N ARG A 63 -17.99 -18.45 -2.81
CA ARG A 63 -17.24 -17.20 -2.86
C ARG A 63 -18.17 -16.02 -3.22
N ILE A 64 -18.25 -15.06 -2.33
CA ILE A 64 -19.01 -13.83 -2.53
C ILE A 64 -18.05 -12.67 -2.76
N LYS A 65 -18.12 -12.05 -3.92
CA LYS A 65 -17.24 -10.94 -4.29
C LYS A 65 -17.78 -9.61 -3.78
N HIS A 66 -16.89 -8.79 -3.21
CA HIS A 66 -17.18 -7.43 -2.81
C HIS A 66 -16.87 -6.47 -3.96
N TYR A 67 -17.90 -5.83 -4.52
CA TYR A 67 -17.73 -4.98 -5.71
C TYR A 67 -17.15 -3.62 -5.42
N TYR A 68 -17.44 -3.06 -4.23
CA TYR A 68 -17.01 -1.71 -3.87
C TYR A 68 -15.96 -1.69 -2.77
N ALA A 69 -15.17 -2.76 -2.64
CA ALA A 69 -14.16 -2.89 -1.59
C ALA A 69 -13.11 -1.79 -1.65
N SER A 70 -12.58 -1.48 -2.83
CA SER A 70 -11.55 -0.44 -3.00
C SER A 70 -12.07 0.94 -2.62
N GLU A 71 -13.27 1.28 -3.05
CA GLU A 71 -13.90 2.57 -2.75
C GLU A 71 -14.17 2.71 -1.25
N SER A 72 -14.72 1.67 -0.63
CA SER A 72 -15.03 1.66 0.81
C SER A 72 -13.77 1.78 1.66
N VAL A 73 -12.72 1.01 1.36
CA VAL A 73 -11.45 1.07 2.08
C VAL A 73 -10.75 2.40 1.84
N GLY A 74 -10.82 2.93 0.61
CA GLY A 74 -10.28 4.25 0.27
C GLY A 74 -10.91 5.37 1.09
N LEU A 75 -12.25 5.39 1.21
CA LEU A 75 -12.97 6.36 2.02
C LEU A 75 -12.60 6.24 3.50
N ALA A 76 -12.59 5.02 4.04
CA ALA A 76 -12.22 4.77 5.42
C ALA A 76 -10.77 5.21 5.71
N THR A 77 -9.86 4.95 4.79
CA THR A 77 -8.45 5.36 4.90
C THR A 77 -8.33 6.87 4.91
N GLY A 78 -9.09 7.58 4.07
CA GLY A 78 -9.13 9.03 4.04
C GLY A 78 -9.59 9.63 5.37
N PHE A 79 -10.64 9.08 5.96
CA PHE A 79 -11.11 9.49 7.29
C PHE A 79 -10.06 9.26 8.36
N LEU A 80 -9.37 8.11 8.32
CA LEU A 80 -8.31 7.79 9.27
C LEU A 80 -7.15 8.78 9.16
N ILE A 81 -6.70 9.09 7.95
CA ILE A 81 -5.61 10.05 7.71
C ILE A 81 -6.01 11.41 8.25
N SER A 82 -7.23 11.87 7.98
CA SER A 82 -7.74 13.15 8.46
C SER A 82 -7.75 13.20 10.00
N ALA A 83 -8.19 12.13 10.65
CA ALA A 83 -8.24 12.05 12.11
C ALA A 83 -6.85 12.09 12.75
N ILE A 84 -5.88 11.40 12.14
CA ILE A 84 -4.51 11.34 12.65
C ILE A 84 -3.78 12.66 12.41
N HIS A 85 -3.96 13.26 11.25
CA HIS A 85 -3.24 14.48 10.84
C HIS A 85 -3.70 15.72 11.59
N ASN A 86 -4.95 15.77 11.98
CA ASN A 86 -5.48 16.87 12.79
C ASN A 86 -5.13 16.67 14.27
#